data_6dca366f8a13f1f27712772bafe88654
#
_entry.id   6dca366f8a13f1f27712772bafe88654
#
_cell.length_a   1.000
_cell.length_b   1.000
_cell.length_c   1.000
_cell.angle_alpha   90.00
_cell.angle_beta   90.00
_cell.angle_gamma   90.00
#
_symmetry.space_group_name_H-M   'P 1'
#
loop_
_entity.id
_entity.type
_entity.pdbx_description
1 polymer ?
#
loop_
_entity_poly.entity_id
_entity_poly.type
_entity_poly.pdbx_seq_one_letter_code
_entity_poly.pdbx_strand_id
1 'polypeptide(L)'
;MNRNSLTAVAFLVLAAAVPFTAEAGTLRGSPSSMKQQHEIAVDEDLTFTKKPAQIENLVDSGNLVKVDANADFAMSRVSFPYARPEVLLFIQRLAAQYHADNNAKLVVTSLMRPTAFQPRNAHKLSVHPTGMAVDFRIPATAKQRAWLENALLGLENARVLDVTREKHPPHYHVAVFPAEYLAYAKQRMAAEPAPVEKPVFQPTTRSPQTVVTPQHENHLPFVLASTVMLAFLWAAPLAVRRLSKTS
;
A
#
# COMPACT_ATOMS: atom_id res chain seq x y z
N MET A 1 -31.92 45.41 52.01
CA MET A 1 -30.81 44.46 51.89
C MET A 1 -31.43 43.12 51.47
N ASN A 2 -31.45 42.81 50.18
CA ASN A 2 -31.99 41.57 49.62
C ASN A 2 -30.82 40.79 48.98
N ARG A 3 -30.48 39.66 49.59
CA ARG A 3 -29.46 38.74 49.10
C ARG A 3 -30.15 37.63 48.33
N ASN A 4 -30.10 37.73 46.98
CA ASN A 4 -30.56 36.67 46.10
C ASN A 4 -29.44 35.59 46.02
N SER A 5 -29.69 34.43 46.64
CA SER A 5 -28.89 33.26 46.48
C SER A 5 -29.24 32.53 45.18
N LEU A 6 -28.34 32.58 44.18
CA LEU A 6 -28.43 31.77 42.98
C LEU A 6 -27.86 30.39 43.29
N THR A 7 -28.74 29.39 43.41
CA THR A 7 -28.32 28.00 43.50
C THR A 7 -28.02 27.46 42.12
N ALA A 8 -26.75 27.26 41.83
CA ALA A 8 -26.30 26.61 40.60
C ALA A 8 -26.49 25.10 40.70
N VAL A 9 -27.44 24.55 39.94
CA VAL A 9 -27.66 23.12 39.79
C VAL A 9 -26.66 22.62 38.72
N ALA A 10 -25.62 21.95 39.16
CA ALA A 10 -24.66 21.27 38.28
C ALA A 10 -25.28 19.95 37.80
N PHE A 11 -25.68 19.88 36.52
CA PHE A 11 -26.04 18.62 35.87
C PHE A 11 -24.76 17.83 35.58
N LEU A 12 -24.52 16.78 36.37
CA LEU A 12 -23.48 15.78 36.12
C LEU A 12 -23.99 14.84 35.02
N VAL A 13 -23.62 15.06 33.75
CA VAL A 13 -23.86 14.09 32.68
C VAL A 13 -22.90 12.94 32.84
N LEU A 14 -23.39 11.86 33.47
CA LEU A 14 -22.65 10.60 33.53
C LEU A 14 -22.73 9.95 32.16
N ALA A 15 -21.70 10.17 31.31
CA ALA A 15 -21.52 9.45 30.07
C ALA A 15 -21.19 7.99 30.40
N ALA A 16 -22.21 7.12 30.33
CA ALA A 16 -22.00 5.69 30.39
C ALA A 16 -21.13 5.28 29.19
N ALA A 17 -19.86 5.02 29.43
CA ALA A 17 -18.98 4.37 28.47
C ALA A 17 -19.49 2.93 28.30
N VAL A 18 -20.28 2.69 27.27
CA VAL A 18 -20.63 1.33 26.85
C VAL A 18 -19.32 0.70 26.40
N PRO A 19 -18.82 -0.38 27.01
CA PRO A 19 -17.66 -1.08 26.50
C PRO A 19 -18.02 -1.66 25.13
N PHE A 20 -17.52 -1.04 24.09
CA PHE A 20 -17.61 -1.57 22.73
C PHE A 20 -16.65 -2.76 22.68
N THR A 21 -17.16 -3.97 22.92
CA THR A 21 -16.41 -5.19 22.63
C THR A 21 -16.35 -5.31 21.11
N ALA A 22 -15.29 -4.81 20.53
CA ALA A 22 -14.96 -5.14 19.16
C ALA A 22 -14.77 -6.66 19.10
N GLU A 23 -15.68 -7.38 18.45
CA GLU A 23 -15.41 -8.76 18.06
C GLU A 23 -14.12 -8.72 17.25
N ALA A 24 -13.12 -9.47 17.70
CA ALA A 24 -11.85 -9.58 16.98
C ALA A 24 -12.19 -10.12 15.59
N GLY A 25 -11.95 -9.31 14.56
CA GLY A 25 -12.15 -9.67 13.16
C GLY A 25 -11.50 -11.02 12.92
N THR A 26 -12.17 -11.91 12.22
CA THR A 26 -11.62 -13.20 11.83
C THR A 26 -11.54 -13.21 10.31
N LEU A 27 -10.43 -13.66 9.76
CA LEU A 27 -10.28 -13.82 8.30
C LEU A 27 -11.21 -14.90 7.71
N ARG A 28 -12.32 -15.17 8.39
CA ARG A 28 -13.34 -16.14 7.96
C ARG A 28 -14.51 -15.37 7.36
N GLY A 29 -14.63 -15.51 6.04
CA GLY A 29 -15.83 -15.02 5.36
C GLY A 29 -17.10 -15.70 5.91
N SER A 30 -18.18 -14.95 5.91
CA SER A 30 -19.50 -15.40 6.32
C SER A 30 -20.56 -14.96 5.31
N PRO A 31 -21.75 -15.57 5.26
CA PRO A 31 -22.84 -15.06 4.45
C PRO A 31 -23.23 -13.62 4.78
N SER A 32 -23.09 -13.20 6.05
CA SER A 32 -23.36 -11.82 6.48
C SER A 32 -22.29 -10.85 5.96
N SER A 33 -21.01 -11.23 5.94
CA SER A 33 -19.92 -10.48 5.36
C SER A 33 -20.16 -10.22 3.86
N MET A 34 -20.45 -11.27 3.10
CA MET A 34 -20.76 -11.14 1.68
C MET A 34 -21.97 -10.26 1.40
N LYS A 35 -23.00 -10.35 2.25
CA LYS A 35 -24.19 -9.51 2.14
C LYS A 35 -23.85 -8.05 2.42
N GLN A 36 -23.09 -7.76 3.47
CA GLN A 36 -22.65 -6.41 3.81
C GLN A 36 -21.84 -5.76 2.67
N GLN A 37 -20.85 -6.48 2.11
CA GLN A 37 -20.08 -5.97 0.96
C GLN A 37 -21.01 -5.58 -0.20
N HIS A 38 -21.99 -6.43 -0.51
CA HIS A 38 -22.93 -6.21 -1.60
C HIS A 38 -23.87 -5.03 -1.31
N GLU A 39 -24.37 -4.91 -0.08
CA GLU A 39 -25.24 -3.81 0.34
C GLU A 39 -24.50 -2.48 0.25
N ILE A 40 -23.26 -2.39 0.73
CA ILE A 40 -22.44 -1.18 0.57
C ILE A 40 -22.25 -0.82 -0.91
N ALA A 41 -21.99 -1.80 -1.78
CA ALA A 41 -21.85 -1.54 -3.21
C ALA A 41 -23.16 -0.98 -3.83
N VAL A 42 -24.33 -1.42 -3.34
CA VAL A 42 -25.63 -0.92 -3.79
C VAL A 42 -25.91 0.47 -3.21
N ASP A 43 -25.66 0.67 -1.93
CA ASP A 43 -25.92 1.93 -1.22
C ASP A 43 -25.04 3.08 -1.74
N GLU A 44 -23.83 2.76 -2.24
CA GLU A 44 -22.94 3.72 -2.91
C GLU A 44 -23.17 3.83 -4.44
N ASP A 45 -24.27 3.28 -4.96
CA ASP A 45 -24.62 3.29 -6.40
C ASP A 45 -23.50 2.74 -7.31
N LEU A 46 -22.73 1.74 -6.83
CA LEU A 46 -21.64 1.19 -7.61
C LEU A 46 -22.15 0.33 -8.77
N THR A 47 -21.64 0.58 -9.96
CA THR A 47 -22.04 -0.17 -11.15
C THR A 47 -21.49 -1.58 -11.16
N PHE A 48 -22.38 -2.60 -11.12
CA PHE A 48 -22.03 -4.00 -11.35
C PHE A 48 -21.81 -4.24 -12.84
N THR A 49 -20.58 -4.11 -13.28
CA THR A 49 -20.16 -4.24 -14.69
C THR A 49 -20.45 -5.65 -15.21
N LYS A 50 -21.19 -5.75 -16.30
CA LYS A 50 -21.58 -7.03 -16.90
C LYS A 50 -20.60 -7.51 -17.97
N LYS A 51 -20.10 -6.58 -18.80
CA LYS A 51 -19.25 -6.86 -19.97
C LYS A 51 -18.02 -5.95 -19.97
N PRO A 52 -16.87 -6.37 -20.53
CA PRO A 52 -15.65 -5.56 -20.60
C PRO A 52 -15.83 -4.19 -21.27
N ALA A 53 -16.69 -4.09 -22.30
CA ALA A 53 -16.96 -2.83 -22.98
C ALA A 53 -17.53 -1.71 -22.07
N GLN A 54 -18.05 -2.05 -20.89
CA GLN A 54 -18.53 -1.05 -19.93
C GLN A 54 -17.37 -0.44 -19.09
N ILE A 55 -16.19 -1.08 -19.09
CA ILE A 55 -15.04 -0.62 -18.31
C ILE A 55 -14.54 0.74 -18.81
N GLU A 56 -14.45 0.92 -20.14
CA GLU A 56 -13.99 2.16 -20.75
C GLU A 56 -14.83 3.36 -20.29
N ASN A 57 -16.17 3.23 -20.33
CA ASN A 57 -17.06 4.29 -19.86
C ASN A 57 -16.86 4.62 -18.38
N LEU A 58 -16.55 3.61 -17.54
CA LEU A 58 -16.28 3.82 -16.12
C LEU A 58 -14.90 4.44 -15.88
N VAL A 59 -13.93 4.18 -16.74
CA VAL A 59 -12.62 4.85 -16.71
C VAL A 59 -12.76 6.30 -17.16
N ASP A 60 -13.47 6.57 -18.26
CA ASP A 60 -13.69 7.91 -18.78
C ASP A 60 -14.45 8.80 -17.79
N SER A 61 -15.36 8.23 -17.01
CA SER A 61 -16.08 8.92 -15.95
C SER A 61 -15.31 9.03 -14.61
N GLY A 62 -14.09 8.47 -14.53
CA GLY A 62 -13.28 8.48 -13.32
C GLY A 62 -13.74 7.50 -12.22
N ASN A 63 -14.74 6.67 -12.49
CA ASN A 63 -15.25 5.66 -11.54
C ASN A 63 -14.31 4.46 -11.40
N LEU A 64 -13.51 4.20 -12.43
CA LEU A 64 -12.45 3.19 -12.42
C LEU A 64 -11.14 3.81 -12.90
N VAL A 65 -10.05 3.26 -12.41
CA VAL A 65 -8.69 3.58 -12.84
C VAL A 65 -7.94 2.31 -13.22
N LYS A 66 -7.02 2.43 -14.17
CA LYS A 66 -6.10 1.35 -14.48
C LYS A 66 -5.09 1.19 -13.36
N VAL A 67 -4.81 -0.05 -12.98
CA VAL A 67 -3.82 -0.41 -11.97
C VAL A 67 -2.61 -1.00 -12.67
N ASP A 68 -1.46 -0.38 -12.50
CA ASP A 68 -0.17 -0.87 -12.99
C ASP A 68 0.73 -1.21 -11.79
N ALA A 69 1.51 -2.29 -11.90
CA ALA A 69 2.48 -2.68 -10.88
C ALA A 69 3.54 -1.59 -10.67
N ASN A 70 4.13 -1.57 -9.47
CA ASN A 70 5.18 -0.61 -9.12
C ASN A 70 6.33 -1.25 -8.31
N ALA A 71 7.13 -0.45 -7.62
CA ALA A 71 8.22 -0.93 -6.78
C ALA A 71 7.71 -1.80 -5.60
N ASP A 72 6.50 -1.53 -5.09
CA ASP A 72 5.98 -2.09 -3.84
C ASP A 72 5.05 -3.28 -4.06
N PHE A 73 4.37 -3.35 -5.21
CA PHE A 73 3.53 -4.49 -5.54
C PHE A 73 3.72 -4.99 -6.97
N ALA A 74 3.39 -6.27 -7.14
CA ALA A 74 3.37 -6.94 -8.43
C ALA A 74 1.95 -7.41 -8.77
N MET A 75 1.68 -7.61 -10.04
CA MET A 75 0.43 -8.18 -10.53
C MET A 75 0.70 -9.56 -11.13
N SER A 76 -0.16 -10.53 -10.82
CA SER A 76 -0.01 -11.90 -11.30
C SER A 76 -1.32 -12.41 -11.89
N ARG A 77 -1.36 -12.56 -13.20
CA ARG A 77 -2.52 -13.10 -13.98
C ARG A 77 -3.82 -12.31 -13.79
N VAL A 78 -3.73 -11.00 -13.59
CA VAL A 78 -4.91 -10.13 -13.48
C VAL A 78 -5.47 -9.85 -14.87
N SER A 79 -6.68 -10.36 -15.16
CA SER A 79 -7.30 -10.24 -16.48
C SER A 79 -7.86 -8.85 -16.77
N PHE A 80 -8.41 -8.18 -15.77
CA PHE A 80 -8.95 -6.82 -15.85
C PHE A 80 -8.28 -5.95 -14.80
N PRO A 81 -7.17 -5.27 -15.15
CA PRO A 81 -6.36 -4.50 -14.21
C PRO A 81 -7.00 -3.13 -13.94
N TYR A 82 -8.24 -3.13 -13.48
CA TYR A 82 -8.98 -1.93 -13.12
C TYR A 82 -9.56 -2.05 -11.72
N ALA A 83 -9.62 -0.94 -11.03
CA ALA A 83 -10.19 -0.83 -9.70
C ALA A 83 -10.78 0.57 -9.49
N ARG A 84 -11.55 0.76 -8.43
CA ARG A 84 -11.94 2.09 -7.99
C ARG A 84 -10.69 2.88 -7.51
N PRO A 85 -10.70 4.22 -7.62
CA PRO A 85 -9.57 5.05 -7.14
C PRO A 85 -9.19 4.77 -5.68
N GLU A 86 -10.19 4.53 -4.81
CA GLU A 86 -10.01 4.25 -3.40
C GLU A 86 -9.31 2.90 -3.17
N VAL A 87 -9.61 1.91 -4.02
CA VAL A 87 -8.95 0.59 -3.99
C VAL A 87 -7.50 0.70 -4.44
N LEU A 88 -7.21 1.50 -5.47
CA LEU A 88 -5.83 1.76 -5.88
C LEU A 88 -5.04 2.45 -4.75
N LEU A 89 -5.63 3.47 -4.10
CA LEU A 89 -5.02 4.13 -2.95
C LEU A 89 -4.74 3.14 -1.81
N PHE A 90 -5.69 2.23 -1.52
CA PHE A 90 -5.51 1.17 -0.53
C PHE A 90 -4.34 0.25 -0.89
N ILE A 91 -4.29 -0.26 -2.13
CA ILE A 91 -3.22 -1.14 -2.61
C ILE A 91 -1.87 -0.45 -2.46
N GLN A 92 -1.74 0.79 -2.91
CA GLN A 92 -0.50 1.55 -2.86
C GLN A 92 -0.01 1.75 -1.42
N ARG A 93 -0.88 2.16 -0.50
CA ARG A 93 -0.51 2.40 0.90
C ARG A 93 -0.16 1.11 1.64
N LEU A 94 -0.96 0.05 1.46
CA LEU A 94 -0.68 -1.25 2.07
C LEU A 94 0.61 -1.86 1.53
N ALA A 95 0.82 -1.80 0.21
CA ALA A 95 1.99 -2.37 -0.44
C ALA A 95 3.29 -1.64 -0.07
N ALA A 96 3.26 -0.31 0.04
CA ALA A 96 4.42 0.47 0.47
C ALA A 96 4.86 0.09 1.90
N GLN A 97 3.90 -0.04 2.83
CA GLN A 97 4.18 -0.47 4.20
C GLN A 97 4.67 -1.93 4.24
N TYR A 98 4.00 -2.81 3.48
CA TYR A 98 4.42 -4.21 3.39
C TYR A 98 5.85 -4.35 2.87
N HIS A 99 6.20 -3.61 1.82
CA HIS A 99 7.53 -3.64 1.22
C HIS A 99 8.58 -3.10 2.19
N ALA A 100 8.32 -1.99 2.86
CA ALA A 100 9.22 -1.40 3.85
C ALA A 100 9.56 -2.37 5.00
N ASP A 101 8.56 -3.10 5.51
CA ASP A 101 8.74 -3.97 6.69
C ASP A 101 9.21 -5.38 6.33
N ASN A 102 8.99 -5.85 5.10
CA ASN A 102 9.26 -7.22 4.70
C ASN A 102 10.29 -7.37 3.58
N ASN A 103 10.74 -6.26 2.98
CA ASN A 103 11.62 -6.24 1.80
C ASN A 103 11.10 -7.17 0.68
N ALA A 104 9.79 -7.16 0.44
CA ALA A 104 9.10 -8.02 -0.51
C ALA A 104 7.91 -7.28 -1.12
N LYS A 105 7.58 -7.59 -2.37
CA LYS A 105 6.40 -7.02 -3.03
C LYS A 105 5.13 -7.74 -2.60
N LEU A 106 4.07 -6.95 -2.36
CA LEU A 106 2.72 -7.49 -2.26
C LEU A 106 2.26 -7.96 -3.65
N VAL A 107 1.53 -9.07 -3.74
CA VAL A 107 1.12 -9.62 -5.04
C VAL A 107 -0.39 -9.59 -5.19
N VAL A 108 -0.86 -8.76 -6.12
CA VAL A 108 -2.26 -8.69 -6.55
C VAL A 108 -2.54 -9.82 -7.56
N THR A 109 -3.59 -10.59 -7.34
CA THR A 109 -3.98 -11.73 -8.18
C THR A 109 -5.33 -11.55 -8.88
N SER A 110 -6.18 -10.65 -8.41
CA SER A 110 -7.42 -10.27 -9.05
C SER A 110 -7.81 -8.84 -8.68
N LEU A 111 -8.46 -8.16 -9.60
CA LEU A 111 -9.11 -6.87 -9.42
C LEU A 111 -10.53 -6.94 -9.96
N MET A 112 -10.94 -5.99 -10.78
CA MET A 112 -12.23 -6.01 -11.41
C MET A 112 -12.46 -7.32 -12.18
N ARG A 113 -13.69 -7.85 -12.10
CA ARG A 113 -14.15 -8.99 -12.90
C ARG A 113 -15.60 -8.75 -13.33
N PRO A 114 -15.85 -8.38 -14.58
CA PRO A 114 -17.22 -8.27 -15.09
C PRO A 114 -18.02 -9.56 -14.84
N THR A 115 -19.32 -9.44 -14.59
CA THR A 115 -20.18 -10.58 -14.24
C THR A 115 -20.08 -11.75 -15.22
N ALA A 116 -19.95 -11.46 -16.52
CA ALA A 116 -19.77 -12.48 -17.56
C ALA A 116 -18.43 -13.24 -17.47
N PHE A 117 -17.47 -12.74 -16.69
CA PHE A 117 -16.13 -13.31 -16.53
C PHE A 117 -15.87 -13.80 -15.11
N GLN A 118 -16.90 -13.89 -14.29
CA GLN A 118 -16.79 -14.50 -12.96
C GLN A 118 -16.49 -16.01 -13.09
N PRO A 119 -15.60 -16.57 -12.24
CA PRO A 119 -15.40 -18.00 -12.19
C PRO A 119 -16.68 -18.72 -11.74
N ARG A 120 -16.83 -19.98 -12.13
CA ARG A 120 -18.06 -20.77 -11.86
C ARG A 120 -18.40 -20.88 -10.36
N ASN A 121 -17.38 -20.81 -9.50
CA ASN A 121 -17.51 -20.85 -8.05
C ASN A 121 -17.61 -19.48 -7.39
N ALA A 122 -17.71 -18.37 -8.16
CA ALA A 122 -17.88 -17.05 -7.60
C ALA A 122 -19.22 -16.94 -6.85
N HIS A 123 -19.20 -16.27 -5.72
CA HIS A 123 -20.39 -15.99 -4.97
C HIS A 123 -21.30 -15.02 -5.76
N LYS A 124 -22.64 -15.24 -5.68
CA LYS A 124 -23.62 -14.40 -6.41
C LYS A 124 -23.59 -12.93 -6.00
N LEU A 125 -23.18 -12.65 -4.75
CA LEU A 125 -23.03 -11.30 -4.19
C LEU A 125 -21.61 -10.75 -4.36
N SER A 126 -20.78 -11.35 -5.23
CA SER A 126 -19.41 -10.87 -5.49
C SER A 126 -19.40 -9.40 -5.89
N VAL A 127 -18.50 -8.62 -5.28
CA VAL A 127 -18.32 -7.18 -5.55
C VAL A 127 -17.15 -6.88 -6.49
N HIS A 128 -16.44 -7.88 -6.98
CA HIS A 128 -15.45 -7.69 -8.04
C HIS A 128 -15.99 -6.96 -9.28
N PRO A 129 -17.28 -7.16 -9.70
CA PRO A 129 -17.83 -6.43 -10.84
C PRO A 129 -17.93 -4.91 -10.65
N THR A 130 -17.84 -4.41 -9.42
CA THR A 130 -17.90 -2.97 -9.13
C THR A 130 -16.54 -2.30 -9.07
N GLY A 131 -15.45 -3.11 -9.08
CA GLY A 131 -14.09 -2.62 -8.90
C GLY A 131 -13.71 -2.29 -7.45
N MET A 132 -14.57 -2.59 -6.45
CA MET A 132 -14.27 -2.34 -5.04
C MET A 132 -13.50 -3.49 -4.35
N ALA A 133 -13.24 -4.61 -5.06
CA ALA A 133 -12.51 -5.75 -4.49
C ALA A 133 -11.14 -5.95 -5.11
N VAL A 134 -10.22 -6.46 -4.31
CA VAL A 134 -8.88 -6.92 -4.69
C VAL A 134 -8.56 -8.25 -4.02
N ASP A 135 -7.92 -9.15 -4.78
CA ASP A 135 -7.39 -10.40 -4.23
C ASP A 135 -5.87 -10.33 -4.12
N PHE A 136 -5.33 -10.71 -2.96
CA PHE A 136 -3.90 -10.80 -2.71
C PHE A 136 -3.46 -12.26 -2.56
N ARG A 137 -2.29 -12.56 -3.13
CA ARG A 137 -1.62 -13.84 -2.88
C ARG A 137 -1.26 -13.96 -1.40
N ILE A 138 -1.45 -15.17 -0.84
CA ILE A 138 -0.94 -15.49 0.49
C ILE A 138 0.60 -15.48 0.45
N PRO A 139 1.27 -14.65 1.28
CA PRO A 139 2.74 -14.61 1.32
C PRO A 139 3.35 -15.93 1.73
N ALA A 140 4.56 -16.23 1.22
CA ALA A 140 5.21 -17.52 1.42
C ALA A 140 5.68 -17.74 2.87
N THR A 141 6.20 -16.70 3.53
CA THR A 141 6.74 -16.83 4.90
C THR A 141 5.69 -16.56 5.97
N ALA A 142 5.80 -17.21 7.13
CA ALA A 142 4.89 -17.00 8.25
C ALA A 142 4.93 -15.55 8.77
N LYS A 143 6.12 -14.92 8.79
CA LYS A 143 6.29 -13.51 9.19
C LYS A 143 5.49 -12.57 8.28
N GLN A 144 5.64 -12.72 6.98
CA GLN A 144 4.94 -11.91 5.98
C GLN A 144 3.42 -12.10 6.03
N ARG A 145 2.97 -13.35 6.23
CA ARG A 145 1.54 -13.65 6.41
C ARG A 145 0.98 -12.96 7.65
N ALA A 146 1.65 -13.12 8.79
CA ALA A 146 1.20 -12.50 10.04
C ALA A 146 1.14 -10.97 9.93
N TRP A 147 2.13 -10.36 9.28
CA TRP A 147 2.12 -8.92 9.03
C TRP A 147 0.89 -8.50 8.22
N LEU A 148 0.66 -9.17 7.08
CA LEU A 148 -0.46 -8.83 6.19
C LEU A 148 -1.82 -9.08 6.86
N GLU A 149 -1.98 -10.22 7.53
CA GLU A 149 -3.20 -10.57 8.27
C GLU A 149 -3.49 -9.54 9.37
N ASN A 150 -2.50 -9.13 10.16
CA ASN A 150 -2.66 -8.10 11.19
C ASN A 150 -3.04 -6.73 10.59
N ALA A 151 -2.41 -6.33 9.47
CA ALA A 151 -2.74 -5.08 8.81
C ALA A 151 -4.18 -5.08 8.27
N LEU A 152 -4.60 -6.17 7.61
CA LEU A 152 -5.95 -6.31 7.08
C LEU A 152 -7.00 -6.35 8.19
N LEU A 153 -6.79 -7.12 9.26
CA LEU A 153 -7.67 -7.16 10.43
C LEU A 153 -7.77 -5.80 11.13
N GLY A 154 -6.67 -5.03 11.18
CA GLY A 154 -6.69 -3.67 11.73
C GLY A 154 -7.61 -2.74 10.92
N LEU A 155 -7.60 -2.85 9.59
CA LEU A 155 -8.47 -2.07 8.71
C LEU A 155 -9.93 -2.57 8.74
N GLU A 156 -10.15 -3.88 8.86
CA GLU A 156 -11.48 -4.46 9.06
C GLU A 156 -12.11 -3.98 10.39
N ASN A 157 -11.33 -3.99 11.47
CA ASN A 157 -11.75 -3.43 12.76
C ASN A 157 -12.06 -1.93 12.68
N ALA A 158 -11.38 -1.20 11.81
CA ALA A 158 -11.71 0.20 11.50
C ALA A 158 -12.95 0.34 10.58
N ARG A 159 -13.56 -0.76 10.14
CA ARG A 159 -14.75 -0.83 9.29
C ARG A 159 -14.60 -0.14 7.93
N VAL A 160 -13.38 -0.15 7.37
CA VAL A 160 -13.09 0.45 6.08
C VAL A 160 -12.92 -0.57 4.96
N LEU A 161 -12.97 -1.84 5.31
CA LEU A 161 -12.98 -2.98 4.40
C LEU A 161 -13.52 -4.22 5.12
N ASP A 162 -13.77 -5.26 4.34
CA ASP A 162 -14.01 -6.63 4.81
C ASP A 162 -12.98 -7.56 4.16
N VAL A 163 -12.43 -8.52 4.93
CA VAL A 163 -11.40 -9.42 4.45
C VAL A 163 -11.74 -10.88 4.72
N THR A 164 -11.56 -11.72 3.70
CA THR A 164 -11.74 -13.16 3.79
C THR A 164 -10.51 -13.89 3.27
N ARG A 165 -10.01 -14.86 4.03
CA ARG A 165 -9.02 -15.80 3.55
C ARG A 165 -9.71 -16.97 2.87
N GLU A 166 -9.76 -16.94 1.56
CA GLU A 166 -10.32 -18.00 0.74
C GLU A 166 -9.35 -19.18 0.62
N LYS A 167 -9.90 -20.38 0.37
CA LYS A 167 -9.13 -21.64 0.32
C LYS A 167 -8.92 -22.18 -1.08
N HIS A 168 -9.80 -21.85 -2.03
CA HIS A 168 -9.85 -22.49 -3.34
C HIS A 168 -10.05 -21.48 -4.49
N PRO A 169 -8.95 -20.97 -5.11
CA PRO A 169 -7.54 -21.07 -4.73
C PRO A 169 -7.23 -20.26 -3.45
N PRO A 170 -6.13 -20.57 -2.74
CA PRO A 170 -5.78 -19.82 -1.53
C PRO A 170 -5.38 -18.38 -1.84
N HIS A 171 -6.11 -17.41 -1.28
CA HIS A 171 -5.84 -15.97 -1.39
C HIS A 171 -6.55 -15.19 -0.28
N TYR A 172 -6.23 -13.91 -0.14
CA TYR A 172 -7.03 -12.96 0.64
C TYR A 172 -7.92 -12.18 -0.32
N HIS A 173 -9.23 -12.34 -0.18
CA HIS A 173 -10.23 -11.48 -0.80
C HIS A 173 -10.47 -10.27 0.10
N VAL A 174 -10.35 -9.06 -0.43
CA VAL A 174 -10.55 -7.80 0.29
C VAL A 174 -11.55 -6.94 -0.47
N ALA A 175 -12.68 -6.65 0.14
CA ALA A 175 -13.64 -5.66 -0.33
C ALA A 175 -13.39 -4.35 0.41
N VAL A 176 -12.91 -3.35 -0.30
CA VAL A 176 -12.66 -2.01 0.25
C VAL A 176 -13.95 -1.20 0.18
N PHE A 177 -14.37 -0.58 1.27
CA PHE A 177 -15.53 0.31 1.33
C PHE A 177 -15.11 1.71 0.90
N PRO A 178 -15.50 2.18 -0.29
CA PRO A 178 -14.87 3.34 -0.91
C PRO A 178 -14.96 4.61 -0.07
N ALA A 179 -16.16 4.97 0.38
CA ALA A 179 -16.38 6.19 1.16
C ALA A 179 -15.66 6.15 2.50
N GLU A 180 -15.77 5.03 3.25
CA GLU A 180 -15.16 4.84 4.56
C GLU A 180 -13.64 4.81 4.45
N TYR A 181 -13.10 4.09 3.46
CA TYR A 181 -11.65 4.03 3.27
C TYR A 181 -11.08 5.40 2.91
N LEU A 182 -11.74 6.16 2.03
CA LEU A 182 -11.29 7.49 1.65
C LEU A 182 -11.26 8.45 2.86
N ALA A 183 -12.30 8.41 3.71
CA ALA A 183 -12.35 9.21 4.94
C ALA A 183 -11.21 8.82 5.90
N TYR A 184 -11.01 7.54 6.12
CA TYR A 184 -9.93 7.00 6.94
C TYR A 184 -8.55 7.42 6.40
N ALA A 185 -8.31 7.26 5.09
CA ALA A 185 -7.04 7.61 4.46
C ALA A 185 -6.73 9.10 4.61
N LYS A 186 -7.71 9.98 4.38
CA LYS A 186 -7.57 11.44 4.58
C LYS A 186 -7.19 11.79 6.02
N GLN A 187 -7.85 11.17 7.00
CA GLN A 187 -7.53 11.39 8.41
C GLN A 187 -6.11 10.95 8.75
N ARG A 188 -5.67 9.79 8.26
CA ARG A 188 -4.31 9.28 8.48
C ARG A 188 -3.26 10.14 7.80
N MET A 189 -3.51 10.58 6.57
CA MET A 189 -2.59 11.47 5.85
C MET A 189 -2.46 12.84 6.53
N ALA A 190 -3.54 13.38 7.09
CA ALA A 190 -3.50 14.62 7.85
C ALA A 190 -2.75 14.50 9.18
N ALA A 191 -2.68 13.29 9.76
CA ALA A 191 -1.94 13.00 10.99
C ALA A 191 -0.47 12.63 10.73
N GLU A 192 -0.08 12.31 9.50
CA GLU A 192 1.31 12.06 9.13
C GLU A 192 2.07 13.40 9.16
N PRO A 193 3.24 13.51 9.82
CA PRO A 193 4.03 14.74 9.78
C PRO A 193 4.39 15.05 8.32
N ALA A 194 4.29 16.34 7.95
CA ALA A 194 4.69 16.78 6.63
C ALA A 194 6.11 16.27 6.31
N PRO A 195 6.38 15.84 5.06
CA PRO A 195 7.72 15.44 4.67
C PRO A 195 8.69 16.54 5.07
N VAL A 196 9.68 16.21 5.90
CA VAL A 196 10.75 17.15 6.21
C VAL A 196 11.48 17.40 4.89
N GLU A 197 11.28 18.58 4.30
CA GLU A 197 12.08 18.99 3.15
C GLU A 197 13.55 18.83 3.53
N LYS A 198 14.23 17.91 2.87
CA LYS A 198 15.68 17.79 3.03
C LYS A 198 16.24 19.15 2.65
N PRO A 199 17.04 19.79 3.52
CA PRO A 199 17.60 21.09 3.19
C PRO A 199 18.30 20.97 1.84
N VAL A 200 17.82 21.73 0.87
CA VAL A 200 18.47 21.86 -0.43
C VAL A 200 19.82 22.48 -0.12
N PHE A 201 20.88 21.67 -0.23
CA PHE A 201 22.23 22.15 -0.10
C PHE A 201 22.48 23.12 -1.26
N GLN A 202 22.26 24.41 -1.03
CA GLN A 202 22.67 25.44 -1.96
C GLN A 202 24.19 25.49 -1.89
N PRO A 203 24.94 25.18 -2.97
CA PRO A 203 26.36 25.40 -2.99
C PRO A 203 26.57 26.91 -2.83
N THR A 204 27.09 27.30 -1.68
CA THR A 204 27.51 28.68 -1.44
C THR A 204 28.61 28.98 -2.44
N THR A 205 28.29 29.71 -3.49
CA THR A 205 29.27 30.32 -4.38
C THR A 205 30.09 31.30 -3.55
N ARG A 206 31.18 30.81 -3.00
CA ARG A 206 32.21 31.65 -2.39
C ARG A 206 32.78 32.52 -3.49
N SER A 207 32.45 33.80 -3.49
CA SER A 207 33.19 34.80 -4.32
C SER A 207 34.67 34.65 -4.08
N PRO A 208 35.50 34.75 -5.13
CA PRO A 208 36.94 34.67 -4.97
C PRO A 208 37.42 35.89 -4.16
N GLN A 209 37.81 35.65 -2.93
CA GLN A 209 38.60 36.64 -2.17
C GLN A 209 39.96 36.73 -2.82
N THR A 210 40.28 37.92 -3.29
CA THR A 210 41.62 38.30 -3.78
C THR A 210 42.61 38.09 -2.65
N VAL A 211 43.41 37.01 -2.77
CA VAL A 211 44.54 36.76 -1.86
C VAL A 211 45.68 37.67 -2.31
N VAL A 212 45.95 38.68 -1.48
CA VAL A 212 47.19 39.46 -1.57
C VAL A 212 48.32 38.57 -1.09
N THR A 213 49.24 38.22 -2.01
CA THR A 213 50.41 37.41 -1.75
C THR A 213 51.47 38.26 -1.08
N PRO A 214 52.03 37.89 0.10
CA PRO A 214 53.36 38.35 0.48
C PRO A 214 54.42 37.48 -0.19
N GLN A 215 55.29 38.15 -0.93
CA GLN A 215 56.54 37.52 -1.40
C GLN A 215 57.41 37.20 -0.18
N HIS A 216 57.85 35.97 -0.07
CA HIS A 216 59.05 35.62 0.70
C HIS A 216 59.79 34.49 -0.02
N GLU A 217 61.10 34.80 -0.20
CA GLU A 217 62.09 34.03 -0.96
C GLU A 217 62.47 32.70 -0.29
N ASN A 218 62.77 31.75 -1.21
CA ASN A 218 63.79 30.69 -1.14
C ASN A 218 63.93 29.78 0.07
N HIS A 219 63.72 28.50 -0.15
CA HIS A 219 64.75 27.43 -0.08
C HIS A 219 64.12 26.07 -0.40
N LEU A 220 64.65 25.39 -1.43
CA LEU A 220 64.45 23.97 -1.68
C LEU A 220 65.20 23.14 -0.61
N PRO A 221 64.68 21.90 -0.27
CA PRO A 221 65.30 20.78 -0.95
C PRO A 221 64.31 19.68 -1.41
N PHE A 222 64.72 19.08 -2.46
CA PHE A 222 64.39 17.85 -3.10
C PHE A 222 64.18 16.66 -2.12
N VAL A 223 63.03 15.96 -2.17
CA VAL A 223 62.92 14.57 -1.71
C VAL A 223 62.04 13.78 -2.67
N LEU A 224 62.66 12.79 -3.26
CA LEU A 224 62.07 11.68 -4.04
C LEU A 224 61.21 10.79 -3.10
N ALA A 225 60.05 10.38 -3.57
CA ALA A 225 59.47 9.08 -3.18
C ALA A 225 58.35 8.68 -4.11
N SER A 226 58.58 7.81 -5.00
CA SER A 226 58.10 6.41 -5.13
C SER A 226 56.59 6.23 -5.35
N THR A 227 56.26 6.11 -6.62
CA THR A 227 55.04 5.48 -7.17
C THR A 227 54.98 3.99 -6.78
N VAL A 228 53.91 3.54 -6.18
CA VAL A 228 53.53 2.14 -6.11
C VAL A 228 52.18 1.97 -6.85
N MET A 229 52.31 1.40 -8.04
CA MET A 229 51.20 0.93 -8.86
C MET A 229 50.81 -0.49 -8.38
N LEU A 230 49.58 -0.67 -7.90
CA LEU A 230 49.02 -2.00 -7.66
C LEU A 230 47.95 -2.25 -8.71
N ALA A 231 48.32 -3.07 -9.70
CA ALA A 231 47.43 -3.64 -10.69
C ALA A 231 46.72 -4.87 -10.07
N PHE A 232 45.39 -4.86 -9.98
CA PHE A 232 44.61 -6.05 -9.71
C PHE A 232 44.11 -6.65 -11.03
N LEU A 233 44.71 -7.78 -11.39
CA LEU A 233 44.22 -8.70 -12.42
C LEU A 233 43.03 -9.50 -11.90
N TRP A 234 41.87 -9.34 -12.53
CA TRP A 234 40.73 -10.23 -12.36
C TRP A 234 40.78 -11.35 -13.39
N ALA A 235 41.02 -12.56 -12.95
CA ALA A 235 40.93 -13.77 -13.75
C ALA A 235 39.49 -14.32 -13.66
N ALA A 236 38.81 -14.48 -14.78
CA ALA A 236 37.54 -15.17 -14.89
C ALA A 236 37.79 -16.68 -15.09
N PRO A 237 37.02 -17.58 -14.44
CA PRO A 237 37.03 -18.99 -14.77
C PRO A 237 36.07 -19.32 -15.90
N LEU A 238 36.58 -19.98 -16.92
CA LEU A 238 35.86 -20.62 -18.02
C LEU A 238 35.05 -21.82 -17.48
N ALA A 239 33.75 -21.82 -17.66
CA ALA A 239 32.92 -22.98 -17.38
C ALA A 239 32.91 -23.94 -18.58
N VAL A 240 33.39 -25.13 -18.35
CA VAL A 240 33.41 -26.26 -19.28
C VAL A 240 31.99 -26.82 -19.43
N ARG A 241 31.46 -26.78 -20.66
CA ARG A 241 30.31 -27.57 -21.10
C ARG A 241 30.68 -29.04 -21.15
N ARG A 242 29.99 -29.89 -20.40
CA ARG A 242 29.93 -31.32 -20.68
C ARG A 242 28.60 -31.68 -21.35
N LEU A 243 28.68 -32.05 -22.58
CA LEU A 243 27.68 -32.85 -23.31
C LEU A 243 27.80 -34.29 -22.82
N SER A 244 26.72 -34.92 -22.41
CA SER A 244 26.60 -36.37 -22.40
C SER A 244 25.38 -36.77 -23.21
N LYS A 245 25.69 -37.51 -24.27
CA LYS A 245 24.76 -38.28 -25.13
C LYS A 245 24.44 -39.65 -24.48
N THR A 246 23.34 -40.26 -24.99
CA THR A 246 22.96 -41.67 -25.01
C THR A 246 22.33 -42.20 -23.71
N SER A 247 21.23 -42.89 -23.67
CA SER A 247 20.50 -43.77 -24.65
C SER A 247 19.02 -43.75 -24.30
#